data_e10d6b3e170980e49efc11d519b0b5ad
#
_entry.id   e10d6b3e170980e49efc11d519b0b5ad
#
_cell.length_a   1.000
_cell.length_b   1.000
_cell.length_c   1.000
_cell.angle_alpha   90.00
_cell.angle_beta   90.00
_cell.angle_gamma   90.00
#
_symmetry.space_group_name_H-M   'P 1'
#
loop_
_entity.id
_entity.type
_entity.pdbx_description
1 polymer ?
#
loop_
_entity_poly.entity_id
_entity_poly.type
_entity_poly.pdbx_seq_one_letter_code
_entity_poly.pdbx_strand_id
1 'polypeptide(L)'
;MNHIRLRKNDLCVENISAIKLAKIYKTPFYCYSLGQLQDNYQAFKDAFKNINPLICFSVKSNSNLKLLNELKKMGSGADVVSIGELLKAKKVGIKSNKIVFSGVGKTEEEIFMAIKKNVLLINVESENEVNLINKIAKKISRKIAIGIRLNPNVTGKTHKKISTGGKQEKFGLTQYDFLNLCKKVKKMKNLKLEGISVHIGSQITNVNPFKKVLSVLNAIIKKTKINFKYIDLGGGMGISYSKKEKPINLKKYSKLINKFLKNKNLKIIFEPGRFIIGNSAILITKIIYIKKSNGKKFVILDAGMNDLMRPALYDAYHQIIPLKRTGKSLKGNIEFVGPICESSDKFLTEKKFQ
;
A
#
# COMPACT_ATOMS: atom_id res chain seq x y z
N MET A 1 -15.31 0.95 11.02
CA MET A 1 -14.81 2.34 10.89
C MET A 1 -15.40 3.13 12.05
N ASN A 2 -14.56 3.60 12.97
CA ASN A 2 -15.06 4.30 14.16
C ASN A 2 -15.44 5.76 13.86
N HIS A 3 -14.76 6.35 12.88
CA HIS A 3 -14.89 7.77 12.54
C HIS A 3 -15.76 8.05 11.30
N ILE A 4 -16.18 7.01 10.57
CA ILE A 4 -17.11 7.13 9.44
C ILE A 4 -18.30 6.24 9.76
N ARG A 5 -19.40 6.83 10.20
CA ARG A 5 -20.56 6.10 10.75
C ARG A 5 -21.87 6.84 10.60
N LEU A 6 -22.95 6.08 10.63
CA LEU A 6 -24.28 6.65 10.73
C LEU A 6 -24.51 7.19 12.15
N ARG A 7 -24.96 8.43 12.26
CA ARG A 7 -25.50 9.06 13.47
C ARG A 7 -26.96 9.40 13.22
N LYS A 8 -27.85 8.81 13.98
CA LYS A 8 -29.28 8.81 13.65
C LYS A 8 -29.46 8.25 12.24
N ASN A 9 -29.85 9.06 11.28
CA ASN A 9 -30.05 8.66 9.89
C ASN A 9 -28.99 9.23 8.92
N ASP A 10 -28.08 10.07 9.38
CA ASP A 10 -27.09 10.76 8.54
C ASP A 10 -25.72 10.07 8.63
N LEU A 11 -25.07 9.89 7.47
CA LEU A 11 -23.68 9.49 7.43
C LEU A 11 -22.81 10.66 7.87
N CYS A 12 -21.95 10.42 8.85
CA CYS A 12 -20.98 11.40 9.33
C CYS A 12 -19.55 10.92 9.10
N VAL A 13 -18.67 11.84 8.74
CA VAL A 13 -17.23 11.69 8.79
C VAL A 13 -16.73 12.50 9.97
N GLU A 14 -16.08 11.87 10.93
CA GLU A 14 -15.81 12.43 12.26
C GLU A 14 -17.14 12.85 12.93
N ASN A 15 -17.30 14.16 13.14
CA ASN A 15 -18.52 14.73 13.71
C ASN A 15 -19.33 15.55 12.70
N ILE A 16 -18.96 15.52 11.39
CA ILE A 16 -19.56 16.36 10.35
C ILE A 16 -20.47 15.50 9.48
N SER A 17 -21.72 15.91 9.28
CA SER A 17 -22.64 15.26 8.35
C SER A 17 -22.10 15.32 6.92
N ALA A 18 -22.05 14.17 6.23
CA ALA A 18 -21.62 14.08 4.84
C ALA A 18 -22.56 14.84 3.89
N ILE A 19 -23.85 15.01 4.26
CA ILE A 19 -24.80 15.87 3.53
C ILE A 19 -24.36 17.34 3.59
N LYS A 20 -23.93 17.81 4.77
CA LYS A 20 -23.41 19.17 4.92
C LYS A 20 -22.16 19.38 4.06
N LEU A 21 -21.26 18.40 4.04
CA LEU A 21 -20.07 18.43 3.19
C LEU A 21 -20.44 18.47 1.70
N ALA A 22 -21.41 17.64 1.26
CA ALA A 22 -21.87 17.61 -0.12
C ALA A 22 -22.55 18.92 -0.57
N LYS A 23 -23.12 19.68 0.36
CA LYS A 23 -23.69 21.02 0.07
C LYS A 23 -22.62 22.11 -0.06
N ILE A 24 -21.52 21.99 0.69
CA ILE A 24 -20.41 22.96 0.68
C ILE A 24 -19.47 22.71 -0.51
N TYR A 25 -19.12 21.45 -0.72
CA TYR A 25 -18.18 21.03 -1.77
C TYR A 25 -18.96 20.38 -2.90
N LYS A 26 -18.63 20.73 -4.14
CA LYS A 26 -19.22 20.08 -5.32
C LYS A 26 -18.78 18.62 -5.41
N THR A 27 -19.73 17.71 -5.61
CA THR A 27 -19.46 16.29 -5.89
C THR A 27 -18.93 16.11 -7.33
N PRO A 28 -18.14 15.05 -7.62
CA PRO A 28 -17.64 14.06 -6.67
C PRO A 28 -16.39 14.56 -5.91
N PHE A 29 -16.19 14.08 -4.69
CA PHE A 29 -14.96 14.35 -3.95
C PHE A 29 -14.66 13.27 -2.90
N TYR A 30 -13.38 13.09 -2.59
CA TYR A 30 -12.94 12.23 -1.48
C TYR A 30 -12.91 13.00 -0.15
N CYS A 31 -13.57 12.44 0.86
CA CYS A 31 -13.52 12.95 2.23
C CYS A 31 -12.73 11.98 3.11
N TYR A 32 -11.66 12.48 3.72
CA TYR A 32 -10.76 11.69 4.59
C TYR A 32 -11.06 11.97 6.05
N SER A 33 -11.08 10.91 6.88
CA SER A 33 -11.06 10.98 8.34
C SER A 33 -9.64 10.86 8.84
N LEU A 34 -9.11 11.90 9.48
CA LEU A 34 -7.80 11.86 10.12
C LEU A 34 -7.80 10.93 11.33
N GLY A 35 -8.87 10.93 12.12
CA GLY A 35 -8.99 10.02 13.26
C GLY A 35 -8.95 8.55 12.84
N GLN A 36 -9.61 8.18 11.73
CA GLN A 36 -9.53 6.81 11.22
C GLN A 36 -8.12 6.46 10.70
N LEU A 37 -7.43 7.40 10.06
CA LEU A 37 -6.03 7.24 9.64
C LEU A 37 -5.12 7.00 10.86
N GLN A 38 -5.29 7.80 11.90
CA GLN A 38 -4.53 7.70 13.14
C GLN A 38 -4.78 6.37 13.84
N ASP A 39 -6.04 5.95 14.00
CA ASP A 39 -6.40 4.66 14.59
C ASP A 39 -5.76 3.49 13.83
N ASN A 40 -5.82 3.52 12.49
CA ASN A 40 -5.23 2.46 11.67
C ASN A 40 -3.71 2.37 11.85
N TYR A 41 -3.03 3.53 11.83
CA TYR A 41 -1.58 3.57 12.04
C TYR A 41 -1.19 3.11 13.44
N GLN A 42 -1.91 3.58 14.46
CA GLN A 42 -1.66 3.20 15.85
C GLN A 42 -1.92 1.71 16.07
N ALA A 43 -3.02 1.17 15.56
CA ALA A 43 -3.31 -0.27 15.63
C ALA A 43 -2.22 -1.13 14.98
N PHE A 44 -1.66 -0.66 13.84
CA PHE A 44 -0.53 -1.32 13.20
C PHE A 44 0.71 -1.27 14.09
N LYS A 45 1.06 -0.09 14.59
CA LYS A 45 2.22 0.13 15.49
C LYS A 45 2.13 -0.72 16.75
N ASP A 46 0.97 -0.78 17.38
CA ASP A 46 0.74 -1.55 18.60
C ASP A 46 0.84 -3.07 18.38
N ALA A 47 0.36 -3.56 17.23
CA ALA A 47 0.48 -4.97 16.90
C ALA A 47 1.94 -5.45 16.79
N PHE A 48 2.86 -4.56 16.45
CA PHE A 48 4.27 -4.86 16.26
C PHE A 48 5.19 -4.17 17.29
N LYS A 49 4.66 -3.63 18.40
CA LYS A 49 5.45 -2.89 19.40
C LYS A 49 6.67 -3.65 19.93
N ASN A 50 6.55 -4.97 20.14
CA ASN A 50 7.62 -5.82 20.65
C ASN A 50 8.75 -6.06 19.63
N ILE A 51 8.54 -5.76 18.34
CA ILE A 51 9.50 -5.86 17.25
C ILE A 51 10.20 -4.52 17.02
N ASN A 52 9.53 -3.43 17.36
CA ASN A 52 9.96 -2.05 17.11
C ASN A 52 10.41 -1.84 15.63
N PRO A 53 9.55 -2.15 14.65
CA PRO A 53 9.90 -2.04 13.24
C PRO A 53 9.98 -0.57 12.80
N LEU A 54 10.67 -0.32 11.68
CA LEU A 54 10.48 0.90 10.93
C LEU A 54 9.23 0.77 10.06
N ILE A 55 8.22 1.60 10.31
CA ILE A 55 6.99 1.63 9.52
C ILE A 55 7.12 2.75 8.50
N CYS A 56 7.26 2.41 7.22
CA CYS A 56 7.34 3.33 6.09
C CYS A 56 6.01 3.34 5.36
N PHE A 57 5.20 4.39 5.51
CA PHE A 57 3.95 4.48 4.77
C PHE A 57 4.21 4.48 3.26
N SER A 58 3.51 3.62 2.52
CA SER A 58 3.65 3.49 1.07
C SER A 58 2.96 4.67 0.37
N VAL A 59 3.76 5.67 -0.07
CA VAL A 59 3.27 6.97 -0.57
C VAL A 59 2.43 6.81 -1.83
N LYS A 60 2.71 5.80 -2.67
CA LYS A 60 1.90 5.44 -3.85
C LYS A 60 0.42 5.20 -3.54
N SER A 61 0.08 4.82 -2.31
CA SER A 61 -1.31 4.62 -1.91
C SER A 61 -2.08 5.92 -1.68
N ASN A 62 -1.41 6.97 -1.26
CA ASN A 62 -1.91 8.34 -1.21
C ASN A 62 -0.78 9.33 -0.92
N SER A 63 -0.52 10.23 -1.85
CA SER A 63 0.56 11.22 -1.75
C SER A 63 0.10 12.61 -1.28
N ASN A 64 -1.08 12.73 -0.67
CA ASN A 64 -1.57 13.99 -0.14
C ASN A 64 -0.68 14.47 1.01
N LEU A 65 -0.21 15.72 0.92
CA LEU A 65 0.74 16.28 1.89
C LEU A 65 0.20 16.39 3.31
N LYS A 66 -1.10 16.67 3.49
CA LYS A 66 -1.73 16.74 4.82
C LYS A 66 -1.73 15.36 5.49
N LEU A 67 -2.07 14.31 4.75
CA LEU A 67 -2.05 12.93 5.26
C LEU A 67 -0.62 12.46 5.57
N LEU A 68 0.34 12.77 4.69
CA LEU A 68 1.75 12.45 4.92
C LEU A 68 2.30 13.17 6.16
N ASN A 69 1.93 14.45 6.35
CA ASN A 69 2.35 15.21 7.53
C ASN A 69 1.78 14.63 8.82
N GLU A 70 0.52 14.17 8.81
CA GLU A 70 -0.08 13.51 9.97
C GLU A 70 0.65 12.20 10.30
N LEU A 71 0.90 11.36 9.31
CA LEU A 71 1.67 10.12 9.50
C LEU A 71 3.10 10.39 9.99
N LYS A 72 3.75 11.45 9.48
CA LYS A 72 5.07 11.88 9.98
C LYS A 72 5.03 12.27 11.45
N LYS A 73 3.99 13.00 11.93
CA LYS A 73 3.82 13.33 13.36
C LYS A 73 3.69 12.07 14.21
N MET A 74 3.06 11.01 13.71
CA MET A 74 2.95 9.72 14.38
C MET A 74 4.25 8.89 14.35
N GLY A 75 5.29 9.38 13.65
CA GLY A 75 6.61 8.75 13.58
C GLY A 75 6.85 7.88 12.35
N SER A 76 5.93 7.86 11.38
CA SER A 76 6.09 7.11 10.13
C SER A 76 7.30 7.56 9.31
N GLY A 77 7.96 6.60 8.67
CA GLY A 77 8.80 6.79 7.50
C GLY A 77 7.96 6.81 6.22
N ALA A 78 8.64 6.71 5.08
CA ALA A 78 8.02 6.64 3.76
C ALA A 78 8.67 5.55 2.89
N ASP A 79 7.84 4.73 2.23
CA ASP A 79 8.21 3.96 1.04
C ASP A 79 7.82 4.80 -0.18
N VAL A 80 8.82 5.13 -1.00
CA VAL A 80 8.66 5.96 -2.20
C VAL A 80 9.09 5.20 -3.45
N VAL A 81 8.41 5.44 -4.56
CA VAL A 81 8.66 4.75 -5.83
C VAL A 81 8.92 5.72 -7.00
N SER A 82 9.05 7.02 -6.70
CA SER A 82 9.38 8.05 -7.68
C SER A 82 10.03 9.27 -7.00
N ILE A 83 10.68 10.11 -7.82
CA ILE A 83 11.24 11.38 -7.34
C ILE A 83 10.15 12.31 -6.77
N GLY A 84 8.95 12.33 -7.38
CA GLY A 84 7.83 13.15 -6.91
C GLY A 84 7.37 12.73 -5.51
N GLU A 85 7.29 11.43 -5.23
CA GLU A 85 6.98 10.92 -3.89
C GLU A 85 8.09 11.22 -2.89
N LEU A 86 9.36 11.06 -3.27
CA LEU A 86 10.51 11.41 -2.45
C LEU A 86 10.47 12.90 -2.05
N LEU A 87 10.22 13.78 -3.01
CA LEU A 87 10.14 15.23 -2.74
C LEU A 87 8.96 15.57 -1.83
N LYS A 88 7.80 14.94 -2.01
CA LYS A 88 6.65 15.11 -1.10
C LYS A 88 6.96 14.64 0.32
N ALA A 89 7.60 13.46 0.47
CA ALA A 89 8.03 12.96 1.77
C ALA A 89 9.02 13.91 2.47
N LYS A 90 9.98 14.47 1.71
CA LYS A 90 10.93 15.47 2.22
C LYS A 90 10.24 16.80 2.55
N LYS A 91 9.29 17.25 1.73
CA LYS A 91 8.54 18.50 1.94
C LYS A 91 7.79 18.49 3.29
N VAL A 92 7.20 17.37 3.69
CA VAL A 92 6.54 17.24 5.00
C VAL A 92 7.52 16.99 6.15
N GLY A 93 8.82 16.87 5.87
CA GLY A 93 9.88 16.73 6.88
C GLY A 93 10.12 15.30 7.37
N ILE A 94 9.78 14.26 6.58
CA ILE A 94 10.19 12.88 6.89
C ILE A 94 11.71 12.79 6.83
N LYS A 95 12.32 12.28 7.91
CA LYS A 95 13.78 12.13 8.02
C LYS A 95 14.29 11.13 6.96
N SER A 96 15.41 11.43 6.32
CA SER A 96 15.97 10.59 5.24
C SER A 96 16.27 9.15 5.69
N ASN A 97 16.73 8.99 6.94
CA ASN A 97 16.97 7.67 7.54
C ASN A 97 15.70 6.88 7.89
N LYS A 98 14.53 7.37 7.47
CA LYS A 98 13.23 6.70 7.52
C LYS A 98 12.57 6.60 6.14
N ILE A 99 13.34 6.80 5.06
CA ILE A 99 12.84 6.70 3.68
C ILE A 99 13.49 5.50 3.00
N VAL A 100 12.66 4.65 2.43
CA VAL A 100 13.07 3.54 1.56
C VAL A 100 12.63 3.87 0.14
N PHE A 101 13.50 3.65 -0.85
CA PHE A 101 13.18 3.86 -2.24
C PHE A 101 13.08 2.52 -2.96
N SER A 102 11.86 2.15 -3.36
CA SER A 102 11.50 0.89 -4.00
C SER A 102 11.06 1.10 -5.46
N GLY A 103 10.73 0.01 -6.19
CA GLY A 103 10.20 0.06 -7.56
C GLY A 103 11.18 -0.43 -8.62
N VAL A 104 10.62 -1.00 -9.72
CA VAL A 104 11.38 -1.69 -10.78
C VAL A 104 11.97 -0.75 -11.86
N GLY A 105 11.53 0.50 -11.91
CA GLY A 105 11.85 1.43 -13.01
C GLY A 105 12.52 2.72 -12.55
N LYS A 106 13.42 2.67 -11.56
CA LYS A 106 14.15 3.86 -11.12
C LYS A 106 15.07 4.36 -12.22
N THR A 107 14.91 5.63 -12.59
CA THR A 107 15.77 6.31 -13.56
C THR A 107 17.11 6.72 -12.92
N GLU A 108 18.10 7.09 -13.75
CA GLU A 108 19.38 7.60 -13.25
C GLU A 108 19.20 8.85 -12.39
N GLU A 109 18.31 9.75 -12.80
CA GLU A 109 17.98 10.96 -12.03
C GLU A 109 17.36 10.64 -10.66
N GLU A 110 16.41 9.72 -10.62
CA GLU A 110 15.75 9.29 -9.39
C GLU A 110 16.74 8.63 -8.41
N ILE A 111 17.64 7.77 -8.93
CA ILE A 111 18.72 7.16 -8.15
C ILE A 111 19.66 8.25 -7.60
N PHE A 112 20.10 9.17 -8.45
CA PHE A 112 20.96 10.29 -8.04
C PHE A 112 20.30 11.14 -6.95
N MET A 113 19.02 11.47 -7.12
CA MET A 113 18.27 12.23 -6.10
C MET A 113 18.09 11.46 -4.80
N ALA A 114 17.82 10.15 -4.84
CA ALA A 114 17.73 9.30 -3.65
C ALA A 114 19.06 9.31 -2.87
N ILE A 115 20.18 9.18 -3.59
CA ILE A 115 21.54 9.25 -3.03
C ILE A 115 21.81 10.65 -2.45
N LYS A 116 21.50 11.72 -3.20
CA LYS A 116 21.68 13.13 -2.75
C LYS A 116 20.87 13.42 -1.49
N LYS A 117 19.64 12.91 -1.41
CA LYS A 117 18.77 13.06 -0.23
C LYS A 117 19.12 12.10 0.90
N ASN A 118 20.10 11.22 0.72
CA ASN A 118 20.60 10.29 1.73
C ASN A 118 19.51 9.40 2.32
N VAL A 119 18.68 8.78 1.46
CA VAL A 119 17.64 7.83 1.91
C VAL A 119 18.27 6.64 2.64
N LEU A 120 17.48 6.00 3.52
CA LEU A 120 17.95 4.87 4.34
C LEU A 120 18.42 3.70 3.48
N LEU A 121 17.62 3.34 2.48
CA LEU A 121 17.83 2.14 1.67
C LEU A 121 17.25 2.33 0.27
N ILE A 122 17.99 1.91 -0.75
CA ILE A 122 17.48 1.78 -2.12
C ILE A 122 17.28 0.29 -2.39
N ASN A 123 16.03 -0.15 -2.53
CA ASN A 123 15.68 -1.51 -2.86
C ASN A 123 15.84 -1.72 -4.37
N VAL A 124 16.80 -2.53 -4.78
CA VAL A 124 17.14 -2.83 -6.18
C VAL A 124 16.45 -4.10 -6.65
N GLU A 125 16.10 -4.15 -7.93
CA GLU A 125 15.35 -5.25 -8.55
C GLU A 125 16.07 -5.86 -9.76
N SER A 126 17.27 -5.37 -10.12
CA SER A 126 18.09 -5.92 -11.22
C SER A 126 19.57 -5.66 -11.03
N GLU A 127 20.40 -6.44 -11.75
CA GLU A 127 21.85 -6.22 -11.79
C GLU A 127 22.21 -4.90 -12.46
N ASN A 128 21.50 -4.53 -13.52
CA ASN A 128 21.74 -3.26 -14.23
C ASN A 128 21.52 -2.05 -13.31
N GLU A 129 20.50 -2.11 -12.47
CA GLU A 129 20.23 -1.07 -11.48
C GLU A 129 21.37 -0.98 -10.44
N VAL A 130 21.86 -2.11 -9.95
CA VAL A 130 23.03 -2.17 -9.05
C VAL A 130 24.26 -1.54 -9.70
N ASN A 131 24.53 -1.86 -10.96
CA ASN A 131 25.67 -1.33 -11.69
C ASN A 131 25.56 0.20 -11.87
N LEU A 132 24.35 0.70 -12.17
CA LEU A 132 24.07 2.13 -12.27
C LEU A 132 24.30 2.85 -10.94
N ILE A 133 23.76 2.31 -9.83
CA ILE A 133 23.97 2.87 -8.49
C ILE A 133 25.46 2.89 -8.15
N ASN A 134 26.19 1.81 -8.44
CA ASN A 134 27.64 1.73 -8.18
C ASN A 134 28.44 2.76 -9.00
N LYS A 135 28.06 2.99 -10.28
CA LYS A 135 28.65 4.02 -11.15
C LYS A 135 28.43 5.42 -10.55
N ILE A 136 27.18 5.74 -10.17
CA ILE A 136 26.85 7.04 -9.55
C ILE A 136 27.59 7.19 -8.21
N ALA A 137 27.58 6.17 -7.36
CA ALA A 137 28.23 6.18 -6.06
C ALA A 137 29.75 6.41 -6.18
N LYS A 138 30.39 5.80 -7.18
CA LYS A 138 31.82 6.04 -7.52
C LYS A 138 32.05 7.49 -7.92
N LYS A 139 31.23 8.04 -8.83
CA LYS A 139 31.35 9.43 -9.34
C LYS A 139 31.30 10.47 -8.22
N ILE A 140 30.50 10.22 -7.17
CA ILE A 140 30.34 11.15 -6.04
C ILE A 140 31.13 10.73 -4.80
N SER A 141 32.00 9.72 -4.91
CA SER A 141 32.87 9.21 -3.83
C SER A 141 32.08 8.84 -2.56
N ARG A 142 30.92 8.21 -2.70
CA ARG A 142 30.04 7.82 -1.59
C ARG A 142 29.82 6.30 -1.56
N LYS A 143 29.57 5.79 -0.36
CA LYS A 143 29.18 4.40 -0.14
C LYS A 143 27.68 4.32 0.16
N ILE A 144 26.93 3.62 -0.70
CA ILE A 144 25.46 3.63 -0.71
C ILE A 144 24.91 2.34 -0.15
N ALA A 145 23.97 2.44 0.80
CA ALA A 145 23.22 1.32 1.32
C ALA A 145 22.13 0.86 0.34
N ILE A 146 22.15 -0.41 -0.02
CA ILE A 146 21.16 -1.03 -0.89
C ILE A 146 20.53 -2.25 -0.21
N GLY A 147 19.24 -2.48 -0.54
CA GLY A 147 18.56 -3.74 -0.34
C GLY A 147 18.36 -4.42 -1.69
N ILE A 148 18.40 -5.73 -1.74
CA ILE A 148 18.05 -6.50 -2.96
C ILE A 148 16.66 -7.08 -2.76
N ARG A 149 15.76 -6.84 -3.73
CA ARG A 149 14.42 -7.41 -3.70
C ARG A 149 14.45 -8.85 -4.20
N LEU A 150 14.07 -9.75 -3.32
CA LEU A 150 13.89 -11.17 -3.60
C LEU A 150 12.45 -11.44 -4.02
N ASN A 151 12.25 -12.13 -5.13
CA ASN A 151 10.99 -12.80 -5.44
C ASN A 151 10.98 -14.16 -4.73
N PRO A 152 10.17 -14.35 -3.68
CA PRO A 152 10.17 -15.58 -2.90
C PRO A 152 9.42 -16.73 -3.59
N ASN A 153 8.81 -16.51 -4.75
CA ASN A 153 7.90 -17.42 -5.43
C ASN A 153 6.72 -17.87 -4.52
N VAL A 154 6.14 -16.91 -3.83
CA VAL A 154 4.99 -17.11 -2.94
C VAL A 154 3.86 -16.19 -3.37
N THR A 155 2.69 -16.75 -3.68
CA THR A 155 1.50 -15.96 -4.04
C THR A 155 0.65 -15.66 -2.81
N GLY A 156 0.11 -14.43 -2.75
CA GLY A 156 -0.79 -14.00 -1.68
C GLY A 156 -2.22 -14.57 -1.78
N LYS A 157 -2.53 -15.37 -2.81
CA LYS A 157 -3.91 -15.80 -3.17
C LYS A 157 -4.86 -14.60 -3.32
N THR A 158 -4.39 -13.54 -3.92
CA THR A 158 -5.13 -12.32 -4.22
C THR A 158 -5.48 -12.25 -5.70
N HIS A 159 -6.22 -11.22 -6.14
CA HIS A 159 -6.51 -11.00 -7.56
C HIS A 159 -5.20 -10.99 -8.39
N LYS A 160 -5.20 -11.65 -9.57
CA LYS A 160 -3.99 -11.83 -10.40
C LYS A 160 -3.23 -10.51 -10.67
N LYS A 161 -3.94 -9.44 -10.99
CA LYS A 161 -3.36 -8.11 -11.30
C LYS A 161 -2.67 -7.39 -10.12
N ILE A 162 -2.84 -7.86 -8.87
CA ILE A 162 -2.20 -7.30 -7.67
C ILE A 162 -1.28 -8.30 -6.95
N SER A 163 -1.00 -9.44 -7.56
CA SER A 163 0.05 -10.38 -7.15
C SER A 163 1.40 -9.86 -7.60
N THR A 164 2.43 -9.97 -6.76
CA THR A 164 3.81 -9.50 -7.08
C THR A 164 4.89 -10.48 -6.63
N GLY A 165 4.52 -11.63 -6.07
CA GLY A 165 5.46 -12.62 -5.55
C GLY A 165 5.44 -13.96 -6.28
N GLY A 166 4.71 -14.06 -7.40
CA GLY A 166 4.63 -15.26 -8.23
C GLY A 166 5.80 -15.41 -9.19
N LYS A 167 5.94 -16.60 -9.81
CA LYS A 167 7.09 -16.98 -10.65
C LYS A 167 7.25 -16.11 -11.91
N GLN A 168 6.15 -15.59 -12.47
CA GLN A 168 6.14 -14.82 -13.73
C GLN A 168 6.00 -13.32 -13.52
N GLU A 169 6.12 -12.84 -12.28
CA GLU A 169 5.97 -11.42 -11.98
C GLU A 169 7.26 -10.66 -12.29
N LYS A 170 7.10 -9.42 -12.79
CA LYS A 170 8.23 -8.54 -13.14
C LYS A 170 9.06 -8.06 -11.96
N PHE A 171 8.68 -8.41 -10.73
CA PHE A 171 9.22 -7.83 -9.50
C PHE A 171 10.24 -8.75 -8.83
N GLY A 172 11.36 -8.16 -8.43
CA GLY A 172 12.42 -8.81 -7.67
C GLY A 172 13.18 -9.88 -8.46
N LEU A 173 14.21 -10.41 -7.87
CA LEU A 173 15.08 -11.42 -8.44
C LEU A 173 14.67 -12.84 -8.00
N THR A 174 14.86 -13.83 -8.85
CA THR A 174 14.76 -15.24 -8.44
C THR A 174 15.74 -15.54 -7.32
N GLN A 175 15.56 -16.63 -6.58
CA GLN A 175 16.51 -17.01 -5.53
C GLN A 175 17.92 -17.22 -6.09
N TYR A 176 18.03 -17.77 -7.28
CA TYR A 176 19.32 -18.00 -7.96
C TYR A 176 20.01 -16.68 -8.31
N ASP A 177 19.31 -15.77 -9.00
CA ASP A 177 19.85 -14.46 -9.39
C ASP A 177 20.17 -13.59 -8.18
N PHE A 178 19.32 -13.65 -7.14
CA PHE A 178 19.56 -12.97 -5.86
C PHE A 178 20.90 -13.41 -5.24
N LEU A 179 21.15 -14.72 -5.15
CA LEU A 179 22.39 -15.25 -4.57
C LEU A 179 23.62 -14.84 -5.39
N ASN A 180 23.50 -14.86 -6.72
CA ASN A 180 24.59 -14.45 -7.62
C ASN A 180 24.85 -12.94 -7.51
N LEU A 181 23.80 -12.12 -7.48
CA LEU A 181 23.94 -10.68 -7.32
C LEU A 181 24.54 -10.32 -5.95
N CYS A 182 24.18 -11.03 -4.89
CA CYS A 182 24.80 -10.84 -3.58
C CYS A 182 26.33 -11.07 -3.62
N LYS A 183 26.81 -12.09 -4.34
CA LYS A 183 28.26 -12.35 -4.52
C LYS A 183 28.94 -11.21 -5.30
N LYS A 184 28.29 -10.67 -6.33
CA LYS A 184 28.81 -9.54 -7.13
C LYS A 184 28.89 -8.26 -6.29
N VAL A 185 27.82 -7.91 -5.57
CA VAL A 185 27.75 -6.70 -4.74
C VAL A 185 28.80 -6.70 -3.63
N LYS A 186 29.11 -7.86 -3.04
CA LYS A 186 30.21 -7.98 -2.03
C LYS A 186 31.55 -7.46 -2.54
N LYS A 187 31.81 -7.53 -3.84
CA LYS A 187 33.06 -7.06 -4.47
C LYS A 187 33.02 -5.56 -4.82
N MET A 188 31.85 -4.89 -4.72
CA MET A 188 31.67 -3.48 -5.08
C MET A 188 31.98 -2.55 -3.92
N LYS A 189 33.09 -1.81 -3.99
CA LYS A 189 33.58 -0.96 -2.89
C LYS A 189 32.63 0.19 -2.52
N ASN A 190 31.82 0.67 -3.49
CA ASN A 190 30.95 1.84 -3.30
C ASN A 190 29.53 1.46 -2.83
N LEU A 191 29.24 0.18 -2.64
CA LEU A 191 27.95 -0.29 -2.18
C LEU A 191 28.06 -0.99 -0.82
N LYS A 192 26.99 -0.88 -0.03
CA LYS A 192 26.77 -1.68 1.19
C LYS A 192 25.49 -2.47 1.02
N LEU A 193 25.59 -3.79 0.92
CA LEU A 193 24.41 -4.65 0.92
C LEU A 193 23.91 -4.80 2.36
N GLU A 194 22.91 -3.99 2.71
CA GLU A 194 22.39 -3.93 4.07
C GLU A 194 20.99 -4.56 4.22
N GLY A 195 20.26 -4.79 3.13
CA GLY A 195 18.87 -5.24 3.22
C GLY A 195 18.49 -6.36 2.26
N ILE A 196 17.46 -7.11 2.66
CA ILE A 196 16.64 -7.94 1.77
C ILE A 196 15.25 -7.35 1.78
N SER A 197 14.67 -7.11 0.60
CA SER A 197 13.28 -6.69 0.45
C SER A 197 12.44 -7.79 -0.17
N VAL A 198 11.20 -7.92 0.28
CA VAL A 198 10.19 -8.82 -0.32
C VAL A 198 8.82 -8.13 -0.32
N HIS A 199 8.06 -8.31 -1.39
CA HIS A 199 6.66 -7.87 -1.44
C HIS A 199 5.87 -8.84 -2.32
N ILE A 200 4.86 -9.50 -1.76
CA ILE A 200 4.18 -10.64 -2.41
C ILE A 200 2.79 -10.32 -2.93
N GLY A 201 2.38 -9.05 -2.88
CA GLY A 201 1.09 -8.60 -3.39
C GLY A 201 0.33 -7.70 -2.44
N SER A 202 -0.90 -7.38 -2.81
CA SER A 202 -1.78 -6.49 -2.06
C SER A 202 -3.07 -7.22 -1.66
N GLN A 203 -3.76 -6.74 -0.61
CA GLN A 203 -5.02 -7.30 -0.09
C GLN A 203 -4.86 -8.76 0.42
N ILE A 204 -3.79 -9.05 1.13
CA ILE A 204 -3.54 -10.36 1.74
C ILE A 204 -4.19 -10.38 3.12
N THR A 205 -5.23 -11.19 3.28
CA THR A 205 -6.02 -11.32 4.52
C THR A 205 -5.61 -12.53 5.37
N ASN A 206 -4.77 -13.42 4.82
CA ASN A 206 -4.27 -14.61 5.50
C ASN A 206 -2.76 -14.48 5.81
N VAL A 207 -2.34 -14.96 6.98
CA VAL A 207 -0.94 -14.90 7.41
C VAL A 207 -0.05 -16.01 6.81
N ASN A 208 -0.64 -17.07 6.25
CA ASN A 208 0.12 -18.22 5.72
C ASN A 208 1.10 -17.86 4.59
N PRO A 209 0.77 -16.99 3.61
CA PRO A 209 1.73 -16.51 2.63
C PRO A 209 2.97 -15.89 3.29
N PHE A 210 2.77 -15.05 4.31
CA PHE A 210 3.87 -14.42 5.05
C PHE A 210 4.73 -15.44 5.81
N LYS A 211 4.11 -16.50 6.38
CA LYS A 211 4.85 -17.61 7.01
C LYS A 211 5.79 -18.28 5.99
N LYS A 212 5.32 -18.53 4.76
CA LYS A 212 6.14 -19.10 3.68
C LYS A 212 7.30 -18.16 3.30
N VAL A 213 7.03 -16.86 3.17
CA VAL A 213 8.06 -15.84 2.90
C VAL A 213 9.15 -15.86 3.96
N LEU A 214 8.79 -15.86 5.24
CA LEU A 214 9.76 -15.90 6.34
C LEU A 214 10.62 -17.18 6.31
N SER A 215 10.05 -18.32 5.89
CA SER A 215 10.81 -19.58 5.69
C SER A 215 11.83 -19.43 4.57
N VAL A 216 11.43 -18.86 3.42
CA VAL A 216 12.34 -18.59 2.28
C VAL A 216 13.45 -17.63 2.70
N LEU A 217 13.12 -16.52 3.36
CA LEU A 217 14.09 -15.56 3.86
C LEU A 217 15.11 -16.21 4.79
N ASN A 218 14.66 -17.08 5.70
CA ASN A 218 15.55 -17.79 6.62
C ASN A 218 16.56 -18.67 5.87
N ALA A 219 16.12 -19.40 4.83
CA ALA A 219 16.99 -20.22 3.99
C ALA A 219 18.01 -19.35 3.21
N ILE A 220 17.56 -18.24 2.64
CA ILE A 220 18.41 -17.31 1.87
C ILE A 220 19.47 -16.65 2.75
N ILE A 221 19.09 -16.16 3.93
CA ILE A 221 20.03 -15.54 4.88
C ILE A 221 21.15 -16.53 5.24
N LYS A 222 20.78 -17.79 5.53
CA LYS A 222 21.78 -18.84 5.82
C LYS A 222 22.74 -19.10 4.64
N LYS A 223 22.19 -19.16 3.41
CA LYS A 223 22.98 -19.42 2.19
C LYS A 223 23.95 -18.29 1.84
N THR A 224 23.55 -17.04 2.04
CA THR A 224 24.38 -15.87 1.64
C THR A 224 25.56 -15.65 2.58
N LYS A 225 25.48 -16.06 3.85
CA LYS A 225 26.42 -15.72 4.91
C LYS A 225 26.70 -14.20 5.00
N ILE A 226 25.68 -13.37 4.66
CA ILE A 226 25.75 -11.91 4.76
C ILE A 226 25.06 -11.48 6.05
N ASN A 227 25.70 -10.58 6.76
CA ASN A 227 25.11 -9.95 7.95
C ASN A 227 24.24 -8.76 7.51
N PHE A 228 23.00 -9.06 7.13
CA PHE A 228 22.03 -8.02 6.78
C PHE A 228 21.64 -7.22 8.02
N LYS A 229 21.35 -5.95 7.85
CA LYS A 229 20.79 -5.08 8.90
C LYS A 229 19.26 -5.01 8.84
N TYR A 230 18.72 -5.05 7.63
CA TYR A 230 17.30 -4.79 7.38
C TYR A 230 16.65 -5.97 6.66
N ILE A 231 15.45 -6.32 7.11
CA ILE A 231 14.50 -7.14 6.35
C ILE A 231 13.26 -6.30 6.10
N ASP A 232 13.09 -5.90 4.85
CA ASP A 232 11.91 -5.19 4.39
C ASP A 232 10.88 -6.20 3.92
N LEU A 233 9.80 -6.33 4.70
CA LEU A 233 8.71 -7.26 4.45
C LEU A 233 7.62 -6.66 3.55
N GLY A 234 7.86 -5.43 3.05
CA GLY A 234 6.92 -4.73 2.20
C GLY A 234 5.60 -4.43 2.90
N GLY A 235 4.57 -4.28 2.08
CA GLY A 235 3.21 -4.04 2.52
C GLY A 235 2.31 -5.25 2.31
N GLY A 236 1.17 -5.01 1.66
CA GLY A 236 0.26 -6.07 1.21
C GLY A 236 -0.81 -6.48 2.21
N MET A 237 -0.74 -6.02 3.47
CA MET A 237 -1.74 -6.32 4.50
C MET A 237 -3.12 -5.85 4.07
N GLY A 238 -4.08 -6.80 4.03
CA GLY A 238 -5.44 -6.58 3.56
C GLY A 238 -6.35 -6.03 4.64
N ILE A 239 -7.38 -5.30 4.17
CA ILE A 239 -8.49 -4.77 4.98
C ILE A 239 -9.79 -5.48 4.60
N SER A 240 -10.84 -5.27 5.37
CA SER A 240 -12.18 -5.73 5.05
C SER A 240 -12.90 -4.67 4.19
N TYR A 241 -13.39 -5.07 3.02
CA TYR A 241 -14.26 -4.25 2.17
C TYR A 241 -15.74 -4.61 2.35
N SER A 242 -16.04 -5.74 2.96
CA SER A 242 -17.40 -6.16 3.26
C SER A 242 -17.48 -6.80 4.64
N LYS A 243 -18.69 -6.90 5.20
CA LYS A 243 -18.91 -7.59 6.49
C LYS A 243 -18.52 -9.06 6.47
N LYS A 244 -18.44 -9.69 5.29
CA LYS A 244 -18.07 -11.10 5.13
C LYS A 244 -16.55 -11.32 5.15
N GLU A 245 -15.76 -10.29 4.89
CA GLU A 245 -14.31 -10.36 4.85
C GLU A 245 -13.73 -10.00 6.22
N LYS A 246 -12.66 -10.69 6.59
CA LYS A 246 -11.87 -10.34 7.79
C LYS A 246 -10.54 -9.74 7.34
N PRO A 247 -10.06 -8.66 7.97
CA PRO A 247 -8.73 -8.15 7.71
C PRO A 247 -7.67 -9.16 8.17
N ILE A 248 -6.43 -8.96 7.76
CA ILE A 248 -5.33 -9.77 8.26
C ILE A 248 -5.21 -9.68 9.79
N ASN A 249 -4.94 -10.83 10.44
CA ASN A 249 -4.70 -10.86 11.87
C ASN A 249 -3.25 -10.42 12.18
N LEU A 250 -3.06 -9.14 12.49
CA LEU A 250 -1.74 -8.56 12.79
C LEU A 250 -1.07 -9.20 14.01
N LYS A 251 -1.83 -9.61 15.05
CA LYS A 251 -1.28 -10.30 16.23
C LYS A 251 -0.66 -11.63 15.86
N LYS A 252 -1.33 -12.43 15.01
CA LYS A 252 -0.76 -13.68 14.49
C LYS A 252 0.47 -13.43 13.63
N TYR A 253 0.45 -12.37 12.79
CA TYR A 253 1.60 -12.00 11.96
C TYR A 253 2.80 -11.55 12.82
N SER A 254 2.57 -10.73 13.83
CA SER A 254 3.60 -10.30 14.79
C SER A 254 4.27 -11.49 15.48
N LYS A 255 3.48 -12.49 15.94
CA LYS A 255 4.04 -13.72 16.54
C LYS A 255 4.95 -14.48 15.57
N LEU A 256 4.59 -14.57 14.28
CA LEU A 256 5.44 -15.23 13.26
C LEU A 256 6.77 -14.49 13.07
N ILE A 257 6.74 -13.17 13.04
CA ILE A 257 7.95 -12.35 12.88
C ILE A 257 8.83 -12.42 14.13
N ASN A 258 8.27 -12.37 15.32
CA ASN A 258 9.02 -12.55 16.56
C ASN A 258 9.77 -13.91 16.58
N LYS A 259 9.09 -14.99 16.14
CA LYS A 259 9.72 -16.30 16.00
C LYS A 259 10.85 -16.28 14.96
N PHE A 260 10.66 -15.59 13.83
CA PHE A 260 11.68 -15.44 12.79
C PHE A 260 12.92 -14.68 13.28
N LEU A 261 12.71 -13.64 14.10
CA LEU A 261 13.80 -12.78 14.63
C LEU A 261 14.59 -13.40 15.77
N LYS A 262 14.12 -14.51 16.36
CA LYS A 262 14.83 -15.15 17.46
C LYS A 262 16.29 -15.41 17.06
N ASN A 263 17.24 -14.92 17.88
CA ASN A 263 18.69 -15.00 17.66
C ASN A 263 19.20 -14.29 16.39
N LYS A 264 18.48 -13.26 15.90
CA LYS A 264 18.91 -12.46 14.74
C LYS A 264 18.95 -10.98 15.09
N ASN A 265 20.04 -10.32 14.80
CA ASN A 265 20.15 -8.86 14.94
C ASN A 265 19.70 -8.19 13.62
N LEU A 266 18.39 -8.22 13.37
CA LEU A 266 17.76 -7.70 12.16
C LEU A 266 16.69 -6.69 12.51
N LYS A 267 16.65 -5.56 11.81
CA LYS A 267 15.58 -4.58 11.90
C LYS A 267 14.54 -4.83 10.81
N ILE A 268 13.28 -4.94 11.21
CA ILE A 268 12.17 -5.08 10.27
C ILE A 268 11.75 -3.72 9.72
N ILE A 269 11.50 -3.67 8.42
CA ILE A 269 10.83 -2.57 7.74
C ILE A 269 9.50 -3.10 7.23
N PHE A 270 8.44 -2.30 7.36
CA PHE A 270 7.14 -2.51 6.75
C PHE A 270 6.76 -1.33 5.86
N GLU A 271 6.09 -1.63 4.75
CA GLU A 271 5.59 -0.65 3.79
C GLU A 271 4.05 -0.68 3.69
N PRO A 272 3.30 -0.47 4.80
CA PRO A 272 1.85 -0.50 4.75
C PRO A 272 1.31 0.71 3.97
N GLY A 273 0.48 0.46 2.97
CA GLY A 273 -0.30 1.48 2.27
C GLY A 273 -1.79 1.29 2.58
N ARG A 274 -2.42 0.32 1.90
CA ARG A 274 -3.84 0.02 2.01
C ARG A 274 -4.33 -0.15 3.45
N PHE A 275 -3.58 -0.84 4.30
CA PHE A 275 -3.99 -1.08 5.68
C PHE A 275 -4.20 0.22 6.45
N ILE A 276 -3.40 1.25 6.17
CA ILE A 276 -3.47 2.54 6.84
C ILE A 276 -4.54 3.43 6.24
N ILE A 277 -4.58 3.56 4.89
CA ILE A 277 -5.41 4.57 4.23
C ILE A 277 -6.73 4.03 3.65
N GLY A 278 -6.84 2.73 3.39
CA GLY A 278 -7.89 2.17 2.54
C GLY A 278 -9.32 2.33 3.05
N ASN A 279 -9.52 2.42 4.35
CA ASN A 279 -10.82 2.64 4.98
C ASN A 279 -10.91 3.97 5.75
N SER A 280 -9.99 4.89 5.52
CA SER A 280 -10.01 6.21 6.15
C SER A 280 -10.68 7.29 5.29
N ALA A 281 -11.27 6.92 4.16
CA ALA A 281 -11.95 7.85 3.26
C ALA A 281 -13.24 7.27 2.69
N ILE A 282 -14.11 8.18 2.24
CA ILE A 282 -15.27 7.88 1.39
C ILE A 282 -15.22 8.76 0.16
N LEU A 283 -15.70 8.24 -0.98
CA LEU A 283 -16.03 9.01 -2.16
C LEU A 283 -17.48 9.45 -2.03
N ILE A 284 -17.73 10.74 -1.97
CA ILE A 284 -19.06 11.34 -1.94
C ILE A 284 -19.43 11.71 -3.38
N THR A 285 -20.58 11.20 -3.83
CA THR A 285 -21.08 11.37 -5.20
C THR A 285 -22.58 11.67 -5.18
N LYS A 286 -23.09 12.26 -6.24
CA LYS A 286 -24.49 12.60 -6.43
C LYS A 286 -25.12 11.71 -7.48
N ILE A 287 -26.37 11.30 -7.28
CA ILE A 287 -27.19 10.68 -8.31
C ILE A 287 -27.62 11.77 -9.29
N ILE A 288 -27.24 11.64 -10.56
CA ILE A 288 -27.69 12.53 -11.64
C ILE A 288 -29.07 12.11 -12.11
N TYR A 289 -29.21 10.82 -12.47
CA TYR A 289 -30.47 10.25 -12.97
C TYR A 289 -30.66 8.80 -12.52
N ILE A 290 -31.90 8.34 -12.55
CA ILE A 290 -32.26 6.93 -12.47
C ILE A 290 -32.96 6.55 -13.77
N LYS A 291 -32.27 5.77 -14.60
CA LYS A 291 -32.78 5.27 -15.90
C LYS A 291 -33.29 3.84 -15.73
N LYS A 292 -34.47 3.54 -16.26
CA LYS A 292 -35.01 2.19 -16.32
C LYS A 292 -34.90 1.67 -17.75
N SER A 293 -34.34 0.47 -17.95
CA SER A 293 -34.23 -0.16 -19.25
C SER A 293 -34.08 -1.68 -19.07
N ASN A 294 -34.82 -2.46 -19.85
CA ASN A 294 -34.73 -3.94 -19.90
C ASN A 294 -34.74 -4.61 -18.50
N GLY A 295 -35.68 -4.20 -17.63
CA GLY A 295 -35.80 -4.76 -16.27
C GLY A 295 -34.74 -4.33 -15.29
N LYS A 296 -33.79 -3.49 -15.70
CA LYS A 296 -32.72 -2.92 -14.85
C LYS A 296 -33.01 -1.46 -14.48
N LYS A 297 -32.43 -1.04 -13.37
CA LYS A 297 -32.38 0.35 -12.91
C LYS A 297 -30.93 0.81 -12.86
N PHE A 298 -30.56 1.71 -13.75
CA PHE A 298 -29.26 2.35 -13.75
C PHE A 298 -29.30 3.60 -12.89
N VAL A 299 -28.56 3.60 -11.81
CA VAL A 299 -28.34 4.78 -10.94
C VAL A 299 -27.06 5.45 -11.43
N ILE A 300 -27.24 6.53 -12.20
CA ILE A 300 -26.15 7.25 -12.85
C ILE A 300 -25.58 8.26 -11.84
N LEU A 301 -24.31 8.12 -11.52
CA LEU A 301 -23.58 8.96 -10.59
C LEU A 301 -22.77 10.03 -11.33
N ASP A 302 -22.37 11.08 -10.63
CA ASP A 302 -21.42 12.08 -11.15
C ASP A 302 -19.95 11.69 -10.93
N ALA A 303 -19.68 10.58 -10.25
CA ALA A 303 -18.37 9.95 -10.17
C ALA A 303 -18.23 8.85 -11.22
N GLY A 304 -17.05 8.70 -11.81
CA GLY A 304 -16.73 7.69 -12.79
C GLY A 304 -15.56 6.77 -12.38
N MET A 305 -15.24 5.82 -13.27
CA MET A 305 -14.12 4.90 -13.05
C MET A 305 -12.75 5.61 -12.92
N ASN A 306 -12.62 6.83 -13.44
CA ASN A 306 -11.44 7.68 -13.23
C ASN A 306 -11.31 8.17 -11.77
N ASP A 307 -12.43 8.30 -11.06
CA ASP A 307 -12.43 8.70 -9.64
C ASP A 307 -12.23 7.49 -8.72
N LEU A 308 -12.81 6.32 -9.06
CA LEU A 308 -12.66 5.06 -8.34
C LEU A 308 -12.44 3.90 -9.31
N MET A 309 -11.20 3.69 -9.71
CA MET A 309 -10.80 2.72 -10.73
C MET A 309 -11.01 1.25 -10.33
N ARG A 310 -10.97 0.93 -9.04
CA ARG A 310 -10.89 -0.46 -8.57
C ARG A 310 -12.05 -1.36 -8.98
N PRO A 311 -13.32 -0.94 -9.00
CA PRO A 311 -14.40 -1.77 -9.53
C PRO A 311 -14.18 -2.16 -10.98
N ALA A 312 -13.85 -1.22 -11.85
CA ALA A 312 -13.62 -1.47 -13.29
C ALA A 312 -12.35 -2.31 -13.55
N LEU A 313 -11.27 -2.08 -12.79
CA LEU A 313 -9.96 -2.70 -13.05
C LEU A 313 -9.79 -4.08 -12.40
N TYR A 314 -10.43 -4.31 -11.25
CA TYR A 314 -10.21 -5.49 -10.39
C TYR A 314 -11.50 -6.20 -9.98
N ASP A 315 -12.66 -5.84 -10.51
CA ASP A 315 -13.98 -6.31 -10.05
C ASP A 315 -14.14 -6.15 -8.53
N ALA A 316 -13.51 -5.10 -7.99
CA ALA A 316 -13.41 -4.92 -6.56
C ALA A 316 -14.69 -4.38 -5.96
N TYR A 317 -15.20 -5.08 -4.94
CA TYR A 317 -16.35 -4.62 -4.19
C TYR A 317 -16.03 -3.34 -3.39
N HIS A 318 -16.89 -2.35 -3.53
CA HIS A 318 -16.98 -1.18 -2.65
C HIS A 318 -18.42 -1.00 -2.21
N GLN A 319 -18.64 -0.87 -0.92
CA GLN A 319 -19.97 -0.64 -0.37
C GLN A 319 -20.46 0.75 -0.78
N ILE A 320 -21.68 0.80 -1.32
CA ILE A 320 -22.38 2.06 -1.57
C ILE A 320 -23.45 2.22 -0.50
N ILE A 321 -23.50 3.37 0.14
CA ILE A 321 -24.49 3.70 1.18
C ILE A 321 -25.05 5.10 0.94
N PRO A 322 -26.34 5.34 1.24
CA PRO A 322 -26.89 6.68 1.14
C PRO A 322 -26.32 7.59 2.24
N LEU A 323 -26.17 8.88 1.92
CA LEU A 323 -25.77 9.88 2.91
C LEU A 323 -26.84 10.07 4.01
N LYS A 324 -28.10 9.80 3.68
CA LYS A 324 -29.24 9.83 4.61
C LYS A 324 -30.11 8.60 4.42
N ARG A 325 -30.39 7.91 5.51
CA ARG A 325 -31.40 6.84 5.52
C ARG A 325 -32.79 7.44 5.64
N THR A 326 -33.65 7.15 4.67
CA THR A 326 -35.03 7.69 4.62
C THR A 326 -36.11 6.64 4.91
N GLY A 327 -35.71 5.39 5.17
CA GLY A 327 -36.62 4.24 5.26
C GLY A 327 -37.14 3.74 3.90
N LYS A 328 -37.02 4.53 2.84
CA LYS A 328 -37.40 4.13 1.47
C LYS A 328 -36.29 3.24 0.88
N SER A 329 -36.67 2.26 0.07
CA SER A 329 -35.72 1.39 -0.62
C SER A 329 -35.97 1.33 -2.13
N LEU A 330 -34.91 1.36 -2.90
CA LEU A 330 -34.91 0.98 -4.32
C LEU A 330 -34.75 -0.53 -4.40
N LYS A 331 -35.67 -1.23 -5.09
CA LYS A 331 -35.65 -2.69 -5.24
C LYS A 331 -35.53 -3.07 -6.72
N GLY A 332 -35.05 -4.26 -7.00
CA GLY A 332 -34.88 -4.83 -8.34
C GLY A 332 -33.40 -4.93 -8.71
N ASN A 333 -33.12 -5.14 -9.98
CA ASN A 333 -31.75 -5.20 -10.49
C ASN A 333 -31.20 -3.79 -10.64
N ILE A 334 -30.40 -3.33 -9.70
CA ILE A 334 -29.88 -1.97 -9.59
C ILE A 334 -28.40 -1.99 -9.96
N GLU A 335 -28.00 -1.19 -10.94
CA GLU A 335 -26.61 -0.98 -11.32
C GLU A 335 -26.21 0.47 -11.04
N PHE A 336 -25.17 0.66 -10.21
CA PHE A 336 -24.55 1.96 -9.99
C PHE A 336 -23.45 2.15 -11.03
N VAL A 337 -23.58 3.19 -11.85
CA VAL A 337 -22.73 3.46 -13.00
C VAL A 337 -22.27 4.91 -13.00
N GLY A 338 -21.11 5.18 -13.58
CA GLY A 338 -20.62 6.54 -13.77
C GLY A 338 -21.06 7.14 -15.11
N PRO A 339 -20.57 8.35 -15.44
CA PRO A 339 -20.93 9.09 -16.64
C PRO A 339 -20.00 8.81 -17.83
N ILE A 340 -18.95 7.97 -17.66
CA ILE A 340 -17.97 7.70 -18.70
C ILE A 340 -18.58 6.80 -19.78
N CYS A 341 -18.27 7.07 -21.05
CA CYS A 341 -18.79 6.31 -22.19
C CYS A 341 -18.09 4.95 -22.38
N GLU A 342 -17.93 4.20 -21.27
CA GLU A 342 -17.30 2.88 -21.21
C GLU A 342 -18.21 1.90 -20.45
N SER A 343 -18.43 0.70 -20.98
CA SER A 343 -19.24 -0.33 -20.32
C SER A 343 -18.65 -0.80 -18.97
N SER A 344 -17.35 -0.60 -18.76
CA SER A 344 -16.65 -0.87 -17.51
C SER A 344 -16.86 0.18 -16.43
N ASP A 345 -17.48 1.33 -16.75
CA ASP A 345 -17.76 2.39 -15.79
C ASP A 345 -18.92 2.05 -14.86
N LYS A 346 -18.70 1.02 -14.06
CA LYS A 346 -19.65 0.42 -13.16
C LYS A 346 -19.04 0.20 -11.79
N PHE A 347 -19.75 0.59 -10.75
CA PHE A 347 -19.29 0.48 -9.38
C PHE A 347 -19.81 -0.76 -8.65
N LEU A 348 -21.11 -1.05 -8.79
CA LEU A 348 -21.76 -2.12 -8.03
C LEU A 348 -23.09 -2.52 -8.65
N THR A 349 -23.47 -3.80 -8.48
CA THR A 349 -24.82 -4.29 -8.74
C THR A 349 -25.45 -4.77 -7.44
N GLU A 350 -26.67 -4.34 -7.16
CA GLU A 350 -27.42 -4.69 -5.95
C GLU A 350 -28.87 -5.06 -6.29
N LYS A 351 -29.47 -5.91 -5.45
CA LYS A 351 -30.91 -6.23 -5.53
C LYS A 351 -31.78 -5.26 -4.71
N LYS A 352 -31.19 -4.60 -3.75
CA LYS A 352 -31.84 -3.66 -2.85
C LYS A 352 -30.85 -2.60 -2.40
N PHE A 353 -31.27 -1.33 -2.48
CA PHE A 353 -30.53 -0.18 -1.95
C PHE A 353 -31.40 0.59 -0.99
N GLN A 354 -30.88 0.95 0.21
CA GLN A 354 -31.67 1.46 1.31
C GLN A 354 -30.89 2.50 2.13
#